data_da535da5834047819c0034e78ce48f58
#
_entry.id   da535da5834047819c0034e78ce48f58
#
_cell.length_a   1.000
_cell.length_b   1.000
_cell.length_c   1.000
_cell.angle_alpha   90.00
_cell.angle_beta   90.00
_cell.angle_gamma   90.00
#
_symmetry.space_group_name_H-M   'P 1'
#
loop_
_entity.id
_entity.type
_entity.pdbx_description
1 polymer ?
#
loop_
_entity_poly.entity_id
_entity_poly.type
_entity_poly.pdbx_seq_one_letter_code
_entity_poly.pdbx_strand_id
1 'polypeptide(L)'
;MRAGQLRSPVKRRVVFDLDGTLSDPGVGIERSLNHALVSFGYRRLAPGKVATFIGPPLDQVFRSLVGAVGDKRIGDLIAKYRERYADVGYAENVIYPGITKALQTLFDDGVVLGICTSKRADFAERILQGFGIREHFHFVSGGDMGVAKADQLACLVRERRVDASSIMVGDRAVDIAAAKANGLASAGVLWGFGSADELRAAAPSVLVASPEKLTEVLS
;
A
#
# COMPACT_ATOMS: atom_id res chain seq x y z
N MET A 1 14.91 38.83 30.00
CA MET A 1 13.89 37.77 29.94
C MET A 1 13.89 37.19 28.53
N ARG A 2 14.40 35.97 28.33
CA ARG A 2 14.38 35.28 27.02
C ARG A 2 13.02 34.60 26.91
N ALA A 3 12.23 35.05 25.95
CA ALA A 3 11.00 34.39 25.58
C ALA A 3 11.32 32.94 25.18
N GLY A 4 10.82 31.97 25.96
CA GLY A 4 10.91 30.56 25.63
C GLY A 4 10.14 30.34 24.31
N GLN A 5 10.84 29.93 23.26
CA GLN A 5 10.21 29.41 22.07
C GLN A 5 9.42 28.17 22.50
N LEU A 6 8.09 28.30 22.54
CA LEU A 6 7.19 27.17 22.60
C LEU A 6 7.46 26.30 21.37
N ARG A 7 8.12 25.15 21.57
CA ARG A 7 8.21 24.12 20.54
C ARG A 7 6.76 23.72 20.20
N SER A 8 6.35 23.96 18.99
CA SER A 8 5.08 23.41 18.49
C SER A 8 5.07 21.91 18.78
N PRO A 9 3.96 21.35 19.28
CA PRO A 9 3.86 19.92 19.53
C PRO A 9 4.24 19.17 18.23
N VAL A 10 5.11 18.17 18.37
CA VAL A 10 5.52 17.34 17.23
C VAL A 10 4.24 16.64 16.75
N LYS A 11 3.77 17.02 15.57
CA LYS A 11 2.59 16.40 14.98
C LYS A 11 2.91 14.95 14.66
N ARG A 12 2.09 14.03 15.18
CA ARG A 12 2.20 12.60 14.87
C ARG A 12 2.05 12.40 13.38
N ARG A 13 2.82 11.50 12.81
CA ARG A 13 2.80 11.18 11.37
C ARG A 13 2.47 9.72 11.18
N VAL A 14 1.56 9.44 10.27
CA VAL A 14 1.14 8.08 9.92
C VAL A 14 1.27 7.89 8.42
N VAL A 15 1.95 6.82 8.03
CA VAL A 15 2.18 6.46 6.62
C VAL A 15 1.45 5.16 6.35
N PHE A 16 0.55 5.15 5.39
CA PHE A 16 -0.24 3.97 5.04
C PHE A 16 0.27 3.33 3.75
N ASP A 17 0.26 2.01 3.69
CA ASP A 17 0.13 1.33 2.40
C ASP A 17 -1.28 1.54 1.84
N LEU A 18 -1.49 1.21 0.57
CA LEU A 18 -2.78 1.38 -0.10
C LEU A 18 -3.50 0.05 -0.26
N ASP A 19 -2.92 -0.87 -1.06
CA ASP A 19 -3.53 -2.14 -1.43
C ASP A 19 -3.49 -3.12 -0.25
N GLY A 20 -4.67 -3.57 0.22
CA GLY A 20 -4.80 -4.42 1.40
C GLY A 20 -4.86 -3.65 2.72
N THR A 21 -4.52 -2.37 2.73
CA THR A 21 -4.54 -1.53 3.94
C THR A 21 -5.70 -0.55 3.94
N LEU A 22 -5.81 0.30 2.92
CA LEU A 22 -6.92 1.25 2.78
C LEU A 22 -8.02 0.69 1.88
N SER A 23 -7.67 -0.15 0.90
CA SER A 23 -8.60 -0.65 -0.11
C SER A 23 -8.26 -2.03 -0.62
N ASP A 24 -9.27 -2.71 -1.19
CA ASP A 24 -9.17 -4.01 -1.84
C ASP A 24 -9.14 -3.83 -3.38
N PRO A 25 -7.98 -3.99 -4.02
CA PRO A 25 -7.84 -3.93 -5.48
C PRO A 25 -8.13 -5.27 -6.16
N GLY A 26 -8.55 -6.29 -5.46
CA GLY A 26 -8.60 -7.69 -5.90
C GLY A 26 -9.29 -7.88 -7.25
N VAL A 27 -10.46 -7.29 -7.42
CA VAL A 27 -11.24 -7.39 -8.66
C VAL A 27 -10.49 -6.81 -9.86
N GLY A 28 -9.94 -5.61 -9.72
CA GLY A 28 -9.22 -4.92 -10.77
C GLY A 28 -7.94 -5.65 -11.18
N ILE A 29 -7.19 -6.14 -10.19
CA ILE A 29 -5.97 -6.92 -10.40
C ILE A 29 -6.31 -8.27 -11.08
N GLU A 30 -7.27 -9.03 -10.56
CA GLU A 30 -7.66 -10.33 -11.13
C GLU A 30 -8.08 -10.20 -12.59
N ARG A 31 -8.96 -9.25 -12.88
CA ARG A 31 -9.45 -9.02 -14.25
C ARG A 31 -8.33 -8.58 -15.19
N SER A 32 -7.40 -7.76 -14.72
CA SER A 32 -6.27 -7.31 -15.55
C SER A 32 -5.22 -8.40 -15.75
N LEU A 33 -4.94 -9.25 -14.75
CA LEU A 33 -4.13 -10.45 -14.92
C LEU A 33 -4.76 -11.41 -15.94
N ASN A 34 -6.06 -11.68 -15.81
CA ASN A 34 -6.78 -12.54 -16.73
C ASN A 34 -6.84 -11.98 -18.15
N HIS A 35 -6.97 -10.65 -18.31
CA HIS A 35 -6.90 -10.00 -19.61
C HIS A 35 -5.55 -10.26 -20.29
N ALA A 36 -4.45 -10.07 -19.56
CA ALA A 36 -3.11 -10.34 -20.08
C ALA A 36 -2.90 -11.83 -20.39
N LEU A 37 -3.24 -12.74 -19.48
CA LEU A 37 -3.07 -14.18 -19.66
C LEU A 37 -3.79 -14.69 -20.89
N VAL A 38 -5.08 -14.36 -21.03
CA VAL A 38 -5.91 -14.83 -22.14
C VAL A 38 -5.43 -14.25 -23.48
N SER A 39 -4.99 -12.99 -23.53
CA SER A 39 -4.46 -12.36 -24.73
C SER A 39 -3.25 -13.09 -25.33
N PHE A 40 -2.53 -13.84 -24.51
CA PHE A 40 -1.36 -14.63 -24.94
C PHE A 40 -1.59 -16.15 -24.88
N GLY A 41 -2.86 -16.60 -24.80
CA GLY A 41 -3.24 -18.01 -24.86
C GLY A 41 -3.00 -18.80 -23.56
N TYR A 42 -2.73 -18.12 -22.44
CA TYR A 42 -2.63 -18.78 -21.14
C TYR A 42 -4.00 -18.98 -20.49
N ARG A 43 -4.07 -19.93 -19.56
CA ARG A 43 -5.28 -20.15 -18.76
C ARG A 43 -5.55 -18.98 -17.84
N ARG A 44 -6.83 -18.72 -17.58
CA ARG A 44 -7.26 -17.75 -16.55
C ARG A 44 -6.76 -18.18 -15.17
N LEU A 45 -6.54 -17.20 -14.32
CA LEU A 45 -6.33 -17.41 -12.90
C LEU A 45 -7.53 -18.15 -12.30
N ALA A 46 -7.26 -19.14 -11.46
CA ALA A 46 -8.33 -19.84 -10.75
C ALA A 46 -9.05 -18.87 -9.78
N PRO A 47 -10.39 -18.97 -9.63
CA PRO A 47 -11.15 -18.12 -8.72
C PRO A 47 -10.55 -18.13 -7.30
N GLY A 48 -10.52 -16.96 -6.65
CA GLY A 48 -10.02 -16.79 -5.28
C GLY A 48 -8.51 -16.84 -5.11
N LYS A 49 -7.73 -16.95 -6.19
CA LYS A 49 -6.25 -16.98 -6.12
C LYS A 49 -5.59 -15.62 -6.21
N VAL A 50 -6.33 -14.55 -6.50
CA VAL A 50 -5.77 -13.21 -6.72
C VAL A 50 -5.01 -12.68 -5.51
N ALA A 51 -5.45 -12.98 -4.29
CA ALA A 51 -4.84 -12.51 -3.05
C ALA A 51 -3.33 -12.83 -2.97
N THR A 52 -2.89 -13.98 -3.51
CA THR A 52 -1.49 -14.40 -3.55
C THR A 52 -0.63 -13.49 -4.45
N PHE A 53 -1.25 -12.77 -5.37
CA PHE A 53 -0.58 -11.94 -6.39
C PHE A 53 -0.71 -10.44 -6.13
N ILE A 54 -1.29 -10.04 -4.99
CA ILE A 54 -1.36 -8.65 -4.54
C ILE A 54 -0.16 -8.36 -3.64
N GLY A 55 0.61 -7.33 -3.98
CA GLY A 55 1.84 -6.94 -3.29
C GLY A 55 3.13 -7.27 -4.05
N PRO A 56 3.36 -8.49 -4.56
CA PRO A 56 4.55 -8.79 -5.33
C PRO A 56 4.66 -7.97 -6.63
N PRO A 57 5.89 -7.71 -7.14
CA PRO A 57 6.11 -7.09 -8.45
C PRO A 57 5.50 -7.90 -9.60
N LEU A 58 4.94 -7.21 -10.61
CA LEU A 58 4.24 -7.84 -11.73
C LEU A 58 5.07 -8.86 -12.52
N ASP A 59 6.37 -8.64 -12.65
CA ASP A 59 7.27 -9.59 -13.31
C ASP A 59 7.36 -10.92 -12.55
N GLN A 60 7.45 -10.87 -11.24
CA GLN A 60 7.44 -12.07 -10.39
C GLN A 60 6.08 -12.76 -10.45
N VAL A 61 4.99 -12.00 -10.41
CA VAL A 61 3.63 -12.54 -10.56
C VAL A 61 3.49 -13.29 -11.88
N PHE A 62 3.85 -12.67 -13.02
CA PHE A 62 3.72 -13.35 -14.30
C PHE A 62 4.66 -14.54 -14.43
N ARG A 63 5.92 -14.47 -13.96
CA ARG A 63 6.80 -15.64 -13.94
C ARG A 63 6.21 -16.82 -13.16
N SER A 64 5.56 -16.56 -12.03
CA SER A 64 4.91 -17.63 -11.25
C SER A 64 3.67 -18.21 -11.95
N LEU A 65 2.96 -17.41 -12.76
CA LEU A 65 1.75 -17.83 -13.46
C LEU A 65 2.03 -18.60 -14.77
N VAL A 66 3.06 -18.18 -15.51
CA VAL A 66 3.32 -18.72 -16.87
C VAL A 66 4.56 -19.60 -16.94
N GLY A 67 5.33 -19.73 -15.86
CA GLY A 67 6.55 -20.53 -15.81
C GLY A 67 7.75 -19.90 -16.52
N ALA A 68 8.67 -20.77 -16.98
CA ALA A 68 9.91 -20.34 -17.60
C ALA A 68 9.68 -19.85 -19.05
N VAL A 69 9.49 -18.52 -19.17
CA VAL A 69 9.40 -17.82 -20.47
C VAL A 69 10.44 -16.69 -20.52
N GLY A 70 10.83 -16.28 -21.73
CA GLY A 70 11.81 -15.21 -21.92
C GLY A 70 11.28 -13.84 -21.45
N ASP A 71 12.21 -12.94 -21.11
CA ASP A 71 11.91 -11.59 -20.57
C ASP A 71 10.99 -10.78 -21.49
N LYS A 72 11.13 -10.94 -22.81
CA LYS A 72 10.23 -10.30 -23.78
C LYS A 72 8.77 -10.66 -23.53
N ARG A 73 8.48 -11.95 -23.31
CA ARG A 73 7.11 -12.43 -23.05
C ARG A 73 6.57 -11.88 -21.73
N ILE A 74 7.40 -11.80 -20.70
CA ILE A 74 7.02 -11.18 -19.42
C ILE A 74 6.70 -9.70 -19.63
N GLY A 75 7.53 -8.98 -20.38
CA GLY A 75 7.26 -7.57 -20.74
C GLY A 75 5.94 -7.37 -21.48
N ASP A 76 5.66 -8.22 -22.46
CA ASP A 76 4.40 -8.19 -23.25
C ASP A 76 3.16 -8.42 -22.34
N LEU A 77 3.24 -9.39 -21.41
CA LEU A 77 2.19 -9.65 -20.41
C LEU A 77 1.97 -8.47 -19.47
N ILE A 78 3.05 -7.85 -18.98
CA ILE A 78 2.98 -6.65 -18.12
C ILE A 78 2.35 -5.49 -18.89
N ALA A 79 2.73 -5.28 -20.14
CA ALA A 79 2.16 -4.22 -20.98
C ALA A 79 0.64 -4.42 -21.15
N LYS A 80 0.21 -5.67 -21.43
CA LYS A 80 -1.21 -5.99 -21.61
C LYS A 80 -2.02 -5.89 -20.30
N TYR A 81 -1.43 -6.26 -19.17
CA TYR A 81 -2.00 -5.99 -17.85
C TYR A 81 -2.21 -4.50 -17.65
N ARG A 82 -1.16 -3.69 -17.88
CA ARG A 82 -1.19 -2.24 -17.65
C ARG A 82 -2.20 -1.53 -18.56
N GLU A 83 -2.39 -1.99 -19.77
CA GLU A 83 -3.40 -1.48 -20.70
C GLU A 83 -4.79 -1.49 -20.04
N ARG A 84 -5.26 -2.65 -19.60
CA ARG A 84 -6.56 -2.77 -18.95
C ARG A 84 -6.61 -2.11 -17.58
N TYR A 85 -5.53 -2.25 -16.79
CA TYR A 85 -5.48 -1.66 -15.46
C TYR A 85 -5.58 -0.14 -15.51
N ALA A 86 -4.91 0.50 -16.47
CA ALA A 86 -4.95 1.95 -16.67
C ALA A 86 -6.30 2.46 -17.19
N ASP A 87 -7.02 1.65 -17.95
CA ASP A 87 -8.34 1.99 -18.49
C ASP A 87 -9.43 1.88 -17.41
N VAL A 88 -9.58 0.72 -16.78
CA VAL A 88 -10.68 0.41 -15.89
C VAL A 88 -10.26 -0.26 -14.58
N GLY A 89 -9.16 -1.04 -14.57
CA GLY A 89 -8.80 -1.87 -13.43
C GLY A 89 -8.53 -1.10 -12.14
N TYR A 90 -7.91 0.08 -12.21
CA TYR A 90 -7.66 0.91 -11.03
C TYR A 90 -8.96 1.39 -10.36
N ALA A 91 -10.03 1.59 -11.13
CA ALA A 91 -11.34 2.02 -10.63
C ALA A 91 -12.19 0.85 -10.07
N GLU A 92 -11.80 -0.41 -10.35
CA GLU A 92 -12.40 -1.61 -9.75
C GLU A 92 -11.81 -1.91 -8.36
N ASN A 93 -11.42 -0.88 -7.64
CA ASN A 93 -10.88 -0.93 -6.28
C ASN A 93 -11.98 -0.53 -5.28
N VAL A 94 -12.01 -1.14 -4.11
CA VAL A 94 -13.04 -0.90 -3.09
C VAL A 94 -12.38 -0.48 -1.78
N ILE A 95 -12.75 0.68 -1.25
CA ILE A 95 -12.27 1.13 0.07
C ILE A 95 -12.82 0.22 1.17
N TYR A 96 -11.98 -0.17 2.14
CA TYR A 96 -12.47 -0.99 3.25
C TYR A 96 -13.47 -0.22 4.12
N PRO A 97 -14.54 -0.88 4.58
CA PRO A 97 -15.51 -0.26 5.50
C PRO A 97 -14.81 0.33 6.74
N GLY A 98 -15.17 1.55 7.12
CA GLY A 98 -14.60 2.25 8.27
C GLY A 98 -13.34 3.09 7.96
N ILE A 99 -12.60 2.84 6.88
CA ILE A 99 -11.36 3.56 6.54
C ILE A 99 -11.62 5.06 6.35
N THR A 100 -12.62 5.45 5.56
CA THR A 100 -12.94 6.87 5.33
C THR A 100 -13.16 7.61 6.64
N LYS A 101 -13.92 7.02 7.56
CA LYS A 101 -14.18 7.62 8.87
C LYS A 101 -12.92 7.70 9.73
N ALA A 102 -12.11 6.65 9.74
CA ALA A 102 -10.86 6.63 10.51
C ALA A 102 -9.87 7.69 9.99
N LEU A 103 -9.70 7.81 8.67
CA LEU A 103 -8.84 8.84 8.07
C LEU A 103 -9.32 10.25 8.37
N GLN A 104 -10.63 10.49 8.28
CA GLN A 104 -11.22 11.80 8.62
C GLN A 104 -10.93 12.15 10.08
N THR A 105 -11.15 11.22 11.02
CA THR A 105 -10.88 11.46 12.45
C THR A 105 -9.40 11.78 12.68
N LEU A 106 -8.48 10.99 12.12
CA LEU A 106 -7.05 11.26 12.27
C LEU A 106 -6.64 12.61 11.67
N PHE A 107 -7.24 12.99 10.54
CA PHE A 107 -6.99 14.28 9.89
C PHE A 107 -7.48 15.44 10.77
N ASP A 108 -8.69 15.33 11.32
CA ASP A 108 -9.28 16.34 12.22
C ASP A 108 -8.50 16.48 13.53
N ASP A 109 -7.90 15.39 14.01
CA ASP A 109 -6.99 15.36 15.18
C ASP A 109 -5.60 15.97 14.84
N GLY A 110 -5.39 16.40 13.60
CA GLY A 110 -4.15 17.06 13.16
C GLY A 110 -2.99 16.09 12.90
N VAL A 111 -3.25 14.79 12.77
CA VAL A 111 -2.26 13.79 12.37
C VAL A 111 -1.84 14.03 10.92
N VAL A 112 -0.55 14.03 10.63
CA VAL A 112 -0.03 14.17 9.26
C VAL A 112 -0.07 12.80 8.59
N LEU A 113 -0.93 12.65 7.59
CA LEU A 113 -1.11 11.40 6.86
C LEU A 113 -0.30 11.39 5.57
N GLY A 114 0.28 10.24 5.22
CA GLY A 114 0.99 10.01 3.97
C GLY A 114 0.76 8.60 3.44
N ILE A 115 1.07 8.41 2.16
CA ILE A 115 1.04 7.10 1.50
C ILE A 115 2.46 6.68 1.13
N CYS A 116 2.79 5.41 1.41
CA CYS A 116 3.98 4.72 0.89
C CYS A 116 3.56 3.33 0.40
N THR A 117 3.42 3.19 -0.91
CA THR A 117 2.87 1.98 -1.54
C THR A 117 3.75 1.48 -2.67
N SER A 118 3.75 0.16 -2.92
CA SER A 118 4.39 -0.44 -4.09
C SER A 118 3.64 -0.16 -5.40
N LYS A 119 2.41 0.33 -5.32
CA LYS A 119 1.64 0.77 -6.48
C LYS A 119 2.27 2.02 -7.10
N ARG A 120 2.27 2.14 -8.45
CA ARG A 120 2.72 3.36 -9.15
C ARG A 120 1.96 4.59 -8.63
N ALA A 121 2.67 5.69 -8.47
CA ALA A 121 2.16 6.93 -7.89
C ALA A 121 0.92 7.46 -8.64
N ASP A 122 0.91 7.40 -9.97
CA ASP A 122 -0.21 7.88 -10.80
C ASP A 122 -1.52 7.10 -10.54
N PHE A 123 -1.43 5.78 -10.35
CA PHE A 123 -2.60 4.98 -9.98
C PHE A 123 -3.01 5.20 -8.52
N ALA A 124 -2.06 5.31 -7.59
CA ALA A 124 -2.37 5.63 -6.21
C ALA A 124 -3.13 6.95 -6.09
N GLU A 125 -2.66 8.01 -6.78
CA GLU A 125 -3.33 9.31 -6.82
C GLU A 125 -4.76 9.20 -7.37
N ARG A 126 -4.96 8.51 -8.52
CA ARG A 126 -6.30 8.33 -9.12
C ARG A 126 -7.26 7.54 -8.23
N ILE A 127 -6.77 6.52 -7.54
CA ILE A 127 -7.57 5.70 -6.60
C ILE A 127 -7.99 6.56 -5.40
N LEU A 128 -7.07 7.29 -4.78
CA LEU A 128 -7.37 8.17 -3.64
C LEU A 128 -8.35 9.29 -4.02
N GLN A 129 -8.21 9.86 -5.22
CA GLN A 129 -9.16 10.83 -5.77
C GLN A 129 -10.54 10.20 -5.99
N GLY A 130 -10.59 9.00 -6.59
CA GLY A 130 -11.84 8.26 -6.82
C GLY A 130 -12.60 7.93 -5.53
N PHE A 131 -11.89 7.74 -4.43
CA PHE A 131 -12.50 7.55 -3.10
C PHE A 131 -12.86 8.86 -2.38
N GLY A 132 -12.45 10.03 -2.89
CA GLY A 132 -12.67 11.33 -2.25
C GLY A 132 -11.87 11.49 -0.94
N ILE A 133 -10.70 10.84 -0.83
CA ILE A 133 -9.85 10.89 0.37
C ILE A 133 -8.44 11.45 0.11
N ARG A 134 -8.16 11.87 -1.12
CA ARG A 134 -6.81 12.35 -1.48
C ARG A 134 -6.36 13.56 -0.66
N GLU A 135 -7.25 14.45 -0.33
CA GLU A 135 -6.99 15.67 0.44
C GLU A 135 -6.54 15.42 1.87
N HIS A 136 -6.80 14.24 2.44
CA HIS A 136 -6.30 13.88 3.77
C HIS A 136 -4.78 13.66 3.79
N PHE A 137 -4.16 13.35 2.64
CA PHE A 137 -2.75 12.96 2.56
C PHE A 137 -1.85 14.10 2.09
N HIS A 138 -0.82 14.40 2.91
CA HIS A 138 0.19 15.41 2.60
C HIS A 138 1.11 14.98 1.45
N PHE A 139 1.29 13.67 1.27
CA PHE A 139 2.11 13.12 0.19
C PHE A 139 1.64 11.72 -0.20
N VAL A 140 1.95 11.37 -1.46
CA VAL A 140 1.81 10.01 -1.99
C VAL A 140 3.15 9.59 -2.57
N SER A 141 3.76 8.56 -1.97
CA SER A 141 4.96 7.91 -2.47
C SER A 141 4.55 6.58 -3.09
N GLY A 142 4.54 6.56 -4.41
CA GLY A 142 4.28 5.33 -5.18
C GLY A 142 5.56 4.61 -5.52
N GLY A 143 5.48 3.30 -5.68
CA GLY A 143 6.59 2.45 -6.09
C GLY A 143 6.85 2.49 -7.60
N ASP A 144 8.00 1.97 -7.97
CA ASP A 144 8.35 1.63 -9.34
C ASP A 144 9.02 0.26 -9.38
N MET A 145 9.20 -0.29 -10.59
CA MET A 145 9.85 -1.60 -10.75
C MET A 145 11.25 -1.59 -10.14
N GLY A 146 11.52 -2.58 -9.30
CA GLY A 146 12.83 -2.74 -8.65
C GLY A 146 13.07 -1.85 -7.42
N VAL A 147 12.13 -1.00 -7.04
CA VAL A 147 12.23 -0.15 -5.83
C VAL A 147 11.62 -0.88 -4.65
N ALA A 148 12.44 -1.20 -3.65
CA ALA A 148 11.96 -1.82 -2.41
C ALA A 148 11.24 -0.77 -1.54
N LYS A 149 10.18 -1.20 -0.82
CA LYS A 149 9.43 -0.31 0.10
C LYS A 149 10.34 0.29 1.18
N ALA A 150 11.36 -0.44 1.63
CA ALA A 150 12.34 0.08 2.58
C ALA A 150 13.11 1.29 2.02
N ASP A 151 13.49 1.26 0.74
CA ASP A 151 14.19 2.37 0.08
C ASP A 151 13.28 3.57 -0.14
N GLN A 152 11.99 3.32 -0.45
CA GLN A 152 10.98 4.40 -0.51
C GLN A 152 10.85 5.11 0.84
N LEU A 153 10.71 4.35 1.93
CA LEU A 153 10.65 4.91 3.29
C LEU A 153 11.94 5.66 3.65
N ALA A 154 13.12 5.12 3.32
CA ALA A 154 14.39 5.79 3.52
C ALA A 154 14.45 7.14 2.78
N CYS A 155 13.88 7.23 1.59
CA CYS A 155 13.75 8.48 0.83
C CYS A 155 12.87 9.48 1.59
N LEU A 156 11.70 9.06 2.05
CA LEU A 156 10.78 9.90 2.83
C LEU A 156 11.40 10.40 4.15
N VAL A 157 12.25 9.60 4.80
CA VAL A 157 13.02 10.01 5.99
C VAL A 157 14.04 11.09 5.61
N ARG A 158 14.81 10.90 4.54
CA ARG A 158 15.78 11.91 4.05
C ARG A 158 15.10 13.23 3.66
N GLU A 159 13.92 13.16 3.08
CA GLU A 159 13.09 14.32 2.69
C GLU A 159 12.37 14.97 3.90
N ARG A 160 12.52 14.41 5.10
CA ARG A 160 11.84 14.86 6.33
C ARG A 160 10.31 14.83 6.24
N ARG A 161 9.76 14.01 5.34
CA ARG A 161 8.30 13.74 5.26
C ARG A 161 7.85 12.82 6.37
N VAL A 162 8.73 11.91 6.80
CA VAL A 162 8.59 11.05 7.97
C VAL A 162 9.81 11.18 8.88
N ASP A 163 9.65 10.83 10.16
CA ASP A 163 10.71 10.86 11.18
C ASP A 163 10.54 9.67 12.15
N ALA A 164 11.42 9.56 13.15
CA ALA A 164 11.42 8.45 14.10
C ALA A 164 10.12 8.32 14.93
N SER A 165 9.27 9.36 14.98
CA SER A 165 7.96 9.31 15.63
C SER A 165 6.85 8.81 14.70
N SER A 166 7.15 8.59 13.42
CA SER A 166 6.19 8.15 12.42
C SER A 166 5.87 6.66 12.56
N ILE A 167 4.65 6.30 12.17
CA ILE A 167 4.18 4.91 12.18
C ILE A 167 3.84 4.50 10.74
N MET A 168 4.42 3.38 10.27
CA MET A 168 4.01 2.73 9.02
C MET A 168 2.87 1.76 9.30
N VAL A 169 1.78 1.88 8.57
CA VAL A 169 0.60 1.01 8.63
C VAL A 169 0.51 0.18 7.36
N GLY A 170 0.46 -1.13 7.49
CA GLY A 170 0.40 -2.03 6.34
C GLY A 170 -0.13 -3.41 6.71
N ASP A 171 -0.52 -4.17 5.71
CA ASP A 171 -1.12 -5.51 5.86
C ASP A 171 -0.14 -6.65 5.55
N ARG A 172 1.11 -6.36 5.16
CA ARG A 172 2.10 -7.37 4.78
C ARG A 172 3.39 -7.25 5.61
N ALA A 173 4.10 -8.36 5.73
CA ALA A 173 5.41 -8.40 6.38
C ALA A 173 6.41 -7.40 5.79
N VAL A 174 6.31 -7.10 4.49
CA VAL A 174 7.19 -6.12 3.81
C VAL A 174 7.02 -4.71 4.36
N ASP A 175 5.82 -4.31 4.79
CA ASP A 175 5.55 -3.00 5.40
C ASP A 175 6.24 -2.89 6.76
N ILE A 176 6.10 -3.94 7.55
CA ILE A 176 6.71 -4.03 8.88
C ILE A 176 8.25 -4.05 8.78
N ALA A 177 8.78 -4.83 7.83
CA ALA A 177 10.22 -4.89 7.58
C ALA A 177 10.77 -3.54 7.10
N ALA A 178 10.05 -2.85 6.21
CA ALA A 178 10.42 -1.52 5.73
C ALA A 178 10.44 -0.49 6.87
N ALA A 179 9.44 -0.50 7.75
CA ALA A 179 9.42 0.36 8.94
C ALA A 179 10.63 0.10 9.84
N LYS A 180 10.89 -1.16 10.18
CA LYS A 180 12.03 -1.57 11.03
C LYS A 180 13.37 -1.15 10.44
N ALA A 181 13.58 -1.36 9.14
CA ALA A 181 14.81 -0.98 8.45
C ALA A 181 15.08 0.54 8.52
N ASN A 182 14.04 1.34 8.74
CA ASN A 182 14.12 2.81 8.84
C ASN A 182 13.93 3.34 10.27
N GLY A 183 13.92 2.47 11.28
CA GLY A 183 13.77 2.86 12.68
C GLY A 183 12.39 3.44 13.03
N LEU A 184 11.35 3.07 12.28
CA LEU A 184 9.97 3.53 12.49
C LEU A 184 9.17 2.48 13.27
N ALA A 185 8.18 2.94 14.01
CA ALA A 185 7.13 2.07 14.53
C ALA A 185 6.27 1.51 13.36
N SER A 186 5.58 0.39 13.60
CA SER A 186 4.72 -0.21 12.61
C SER A 186 3.43 -0.75 13.21
N ALA A 187 2.33 -0.63 12.46
CA ALA A 187 1.04 -1.23 12.77
C ALA A 187 0.67 -2.23 11.67
N GLY A 188 0.51 -3.50 12.05
CA GLY A 188 0.06 -4.54 11.14
C GLY A 188 -1.47 -4.65 11.16
N VAL A 189 -2.14 -4.51 10.02
CA VAL A 189 -3.61 -4.58 9.92
C VAL A 189 -4.06 -5.98 9.49
N LEU A 190 -5.10 -6.52 10.15
CA LEU A 190 -5.53 -7.92 10.02
C LEU A 190 -6.65 -8.15 9.00
N TRP A 191 -7.13 -7.11 8.33
CA TRP A 191 -8.20 -7.21 7.32
C TRP A 191 -7.71 -7.27 5.88
N GLY A 192 -6.38 -7.16 5.65
CA GLY A 192 -5.77 -7.16 4.33
C GLY A 192 -5.44 -8.57 3.81
N PHE A 193 -4.45 -8.66 2.93
CA PHE A 193 -4.03 -9.89 2.26
C PHE A 193 -2.99 -10.70 3.04
N GLY A 194 -2.27 -10.06 3.98
CA GLY A 194 -1.32 -10.73 4.86
C GLY A 194 -2.04 -11.60 5.90
N SER A 195 -1.51 -12.79 6.16
CA SER A 195 -2.06 -13.61 7.23
C SER A 195 -1.68 -13.07 8.61
N ALA A 196 -2.49 -13.38 9.62
CA ALA A 196 -2.16 -13.04 11.00
C ALA A 196 -0.82 -13.63 11.45
N ASP A 197 -0.46 -14.82 10.96
CA ASP A 197 0.81 -15.46 11.29
C ASP A 197 2.00 -14.78 10.57
N GLU A 198 1.83 -14.34 9.31
CA GLU A 198 2.80 -13.50 8.60
C GLU A 198 3.11 -12.23 9.38
N LEU A 199 2.06 -11.52 9.81
CA LEU A 199 2.21 -10.28 10.55
C LEU A 199 2.80 -10.49 11.95
N ARG A 200 2.38 -11.54 12.68
CA ARG A 200 2.97 -11.89 13.99
C ARG A 200 4.46 -12.21 13.86
N ALA A 201 4.83 -13.00 12.85
CA ALA A 201 6.23 -13.32 12.57
C ALA A 201 7.06 -12.07 12.21
N ALA A 202 6.46 -11.12 11.49
CA ALA A 202 7.09 -9.83 11.20
C ALA A 202 7.23 -8.94 12.46
N ALA A 203 6.54 -9.25 13.57
CA ALA A 203 6.58 -8.55 14.85
C ALA A 203 6.41 -7.02 14.71
N PRO A 204 5.25 -6.50 14.29
CA PRO A 204 4.94 -5.08 14.29
C PRO A 204 4.87 -4.55 15.73
N SER A 205 4.93 -3.22 15.89
CA SER A 205 4.75 -2.57 17.20
C SER A 205 3.35 -2.83 17.76
N VAL A 206 2.34 -2.94 16.88
CA VAL A 206 0.96 -3.26 17.25
C VAL A 206 0.25 -3.98 16.10
N LEU A 207 -0.70 -4.83 16.43
CA LEU A 207 -1.67 -5.42 15.47
C LEU A 207 -3.03 -4.73 15.64
N VAL A 208 -3.64 -4.36 14.53
CA VAL A 208 -4.95 -3.69 14.48
C VAL A 208 -5.97 -4.63 13.86
N ALA A 209 -7.03 -4.91 14.60
CA ALA A 209 -8.00 -5.94 14.21
C ALA A 209 -9.01 -5.47 13.16
N SER A 210 -9.38 -4.18 13.16
CA SER A 210 -10.33 -3.60 12.21
C SER A 210 -10.07 -2.11 11.97
N PRO A 211 -10.56 -1.53 10.85
CA PRO A 211 -10.37 -0.10 10.55
C PRO A 211 -10.85 0.84 11.65
N GLU A 212 -11.91 0.51 12.37
CA GLU A 212 -12.46 1.32 13.47
C GLU A 212 -11.48 1.48 14.64
N LYS A 213 -10.55 0.52 14.78
CA LYS A 213 -9.53 0.54 15.83
C LYS A 213 -8.29 1.38 15.47
N LEU A 214 -8.18 1.88 14.23
CA LEU A 214 -7.03 2.70 13.81
C LEU A 214 -6.90 3.96 14.67
N THR A 215 -7.99 4.65 14.94
CA THR A 215 -7.96 5.90 15.71
C THR A 215 -7.52 5.67 17.16
N GLU A 216 -7.90 4.56 17.78
CA GLU A 216 -7.49 4.22 19.16
C GLU A 216 -5.98 3.98 19.26
N VAL A 217 -5.34 3.54 18.17
CA VAL A 217 -3.93 3.17 18.12
C VAL A 217 -3.06 4.32 17.60
N LEU A 218 -3.60 5.15 16.69
CA LEU A 218 -2.84 6.12 15.91
C LEU A 218 -3.09 7.59 16.32
N SER A 219 -4.07 7.89 17.17
CA SER A 219 -4.32 9.24 17.73
C SER A 219 -3.32 9.63 18.80
#